data_6d7d1bc63af3f8942cb69e06b7295c02
#
_entry.id   6d7d1bc63af3f8942cb69e06b7295c02
#
_cell.length_a   1.000
_cell.length_b   1.000
_cell.length_c   1.000
_cell.angle_alpha   90.00
_cell.angle_beta   90.00
_cell.angle_gamma   90.00
#
_symmetry.space_group_name_H-M   'P 1'
#
loop_
_entity.id
_entity.type
_entity.pdbx_description
1 polymer ?
#
loop_
_entity_poly.entity_id
_entity_poly.type
_entity_poly.pdbx_seq_one_letter_code
_entity_poly.pdbx_strand_id
1 'polypeptide(L)' 'MIWTMELASWLDDAPFPATRDELIDYATRIGAPLQVLENLQELEDPDETYESIEDIWPDYPVDEDFFYGDEESDY' A
#
# COMPACT_ATOMS: atom_id res chain seq x y z
N MET A 1 -10.97 1.47 -7.04
CA MET A 1 -9.65 1.04 -6.53
C MET A 1 -9.78 -0.36 -5.95
N ILE A 2 -8.95 -1.26 -6.39
CA ILE A 2 -9.00 -2.65 -5.97
C ILE A 2 -7.65 -3.04 -5.40
N TRP A 3 -7.62 -3.39 -4.12
CA TRP A 3 -6.37 -3.83 -3.49
C TRP A 3 -6.47 -5.28 -3.06
N THR A 4 -5.39 -6.02 -3.25
CA THR A 4 -5.21 -7.36 -2.71
C THR A 4 -3.83 -7.39 -2.10
N MET A 5 -3.54 -8.44 -1.34
CA MET A 5 -2.21 -8.58 -0.76
C MET A 5 -1.15 -8.63 -1.85
N GLU A 6 -1.46 -9.28 -2.94
CA GLU A 6 -0.52 -9.37 -4.05
C GLU A 6 -0.24 -7.99 -4.65
N LEU A 7 -1.29 -7.22 -4.90
CA LEU A 7 -1.11 -5.89 -5.46
C LEU A 7 -0.37 -4.98 -4.50
N ALA A 8 -0.72 -5.06 -3.23
CA ALA A 8 -0.06 -4.22 -2.23
C ALA A 8 1.41 -4.57 -2.07
N SER A 9 1.76 -5.83 -2.28
CA SER A 9 3.14 -6.25 -2.10
C SER A 9 4.09 -5.55 -3.09
N TRP A 10 3.58 -5.07 -4.21
CA TRP A 10 4.39 -4.34 -5.17
C TRP A 10 4.87 -3.00 -4.57
N LEU A 11 4.22 -2.53 -3.54
CA LEU A 11 4.57 -1.26 -2.91
C LEU A 11 5.28 -1.43 -1.56
N ASP A 12 5.57 -2.67 -1.17
CA ASP A 12 6.23 -2.92 0.11
C ASP A 12 7.59 -2.24 0.20
N ASP A 13 8.32 -2.24 -0.90
CA ASP A 13 9.65 -1.65 -0.93
C ASP A 13 9.66 -0.26 -1.53
N ALA A 14 8.50 0.34 -1.69
CA ALA A 14 8.43 1.68 -2.27
C ALA A 14 9.15 2.69 -1.39
N PRO A 15 9.62 3.81 -1.97
CA PRO A 15 10.41 4.78 -1.22
C PRO A 15 9.53 5.69 -0.37
N PHE A 16 8.80 5.10 0.58
CA PHE A 16 8.00 5.91 1.48
C PHE A 16 8.89 6.72 2.41
N PRO A 17 8.49 7.91 2.80
CA PRO A 17 7.25 8.58 2.37
C PRO A 17 7.35 9.08 0.93
N ALA A 18 6.21 9.03 0.24
CA ALA A 18 6.19 9.38 -1.18
C ALA A 18 4.84 9.94 -1.57
N THR A 19 4.84 10.77 -2.61
CA THR A 19 3.59 11.28 -3.15
C THR A 19 3.02 10.30 -4.15
N ARG A 20 1.79 10.56 -4.58
CA ARG A 20 1.14 9.73 -5.59
C ARG A 20 2.01 9.56 -6.83
N ASP A 21 2.55 10.68 -7.33
CA ASP A 21 3.33 10.63 -8.56
C ASP A 21 4.63 9.85 -8.38
N GLU A 22 5.22 9.96 -7.20
CA GLU A 22 6.42 9.20 -6.90
C GLU A 22 6.13 7.71 -6.85
N LEU A 23 4.98 7.35 -6.31
CA LEU A 23 4.61 5.95 -6.24
C LEU A 23 4.30 5.40 -7.62
N ILE A 24 3.64 6.19 -8.46
CA ILE A 24 3.36 5.77 -9.82
C ILE A 24 4.66 5.55 -10.59
N ASP A 25 5.61 6.45 -10.43
CA ASP A 25 6.90 6.33 -11.09
C ASP A 25 7.62 5.07 -10.63
N TYR A 26 7.63 4.84 -9.33
CA TYR A 26 8.26 3.66 -8.77
C TYR A 26 7.60 2.38 -9.32
N ALA A 27 6.28 2.33 -9.30
CA ALA A 27 5.55 1.15 -9.78
C ALA A 27 5.82 0.90 -11.25
N THR A 28 5.92 1.96 -12.03
CA THR A 28 6.21 1.84 -13.45
C THR A 28 7.59 1.24 -13.66
N ARG A 29 8.55 1.68 -12.87
CA ARG A 29 9.93 1.22 -13.02
C ARG A 29 10.10 -0.25 -12.67
N ILE A 30 9.39 -0.72 -11.67
CA ILE A 30 9.52 -2.11 -11.26
C ILE A 30 8.63 -3.06 -12.05
N GLY A 31 7.83 -2.51 -12.97
CA GLY A 31 6.98 -3.34 -13.80
C GLY A 31 5.74 -3.86 -13.10
N ALA A 32 5.20 -3.08 -12.18
CA ALA A 32 4.00 -3.48 -11.46
C ALA A 32 2.81 -3.64 -12.41
N PRO A 33 1.83 -4.47 -12.05
CA PRO A 33 0.65 -4.67 -12.89
C PRO A 33 -0.12 -3.36 -13.09
N LEU A 34 -0.84 -3.29 -14.19
CA LEU A 34 -1.62 -2.11 -14.51
C LEU A 34 -2.58 -1.74 -13.39
N GLN A 35 -3.15 -2.74 -12.73
CA GLN A 35 -4.09 -2.47 -11.65
C GLN A 35 -3.45 -1.64 -10.53
N VAL A 36 -2.18 -1.89 -10.24
CA VAL A 36 -1.47 -1.09 -9.23
C VAL A 36 -1.38 0.36 -9.69
N LEU A 37 -1.04 0.57 -10.95
CA LEU A 37 -0.95 1.91 -11.49
C LEU A 37 -2.29 2.61 -11.48
N GLU A 38 -3.34 1.89 -11.84
CA GLU A 38 -4.68 2.45 -11.84
C GLU A 38 -5.12 2.82 -10.43
N ASN A 39 -4.81 1.97 -9.47
CA ASN A 39 -5.15 2.26 -8.08
C ASN A 39 -4.46 3.53 -7.62
N LEU A 40 -3.19 3.69 -7.96
CA LEU A 40 -2.45 4.88 -7.54
C LEU A 40 -3.01 6.13 -8.21
N GLN A 41 -3.45 6.00 -9.45
CA GLN A 41 -4.01 7.14 -10.17
C GLN A 41 -5.34 7.60 -9.60
N GLU A 42 -6.01 6.74 -8.86
CA GLU A 42 -7.28 7.10 -8.22
C GLU A 42 -7.09 7.91 -6.96
N LEU A 43 -5.87 8.02 -6.46
CA LEU A 43 -5.61 8.86 -5.30
C LEU A 43 -5.85 10.31 -5.70
N GLU A 44 -6.68 11.00 -4.93
CA GLU A 44 -7.18 12.29 -5.36
C GLU A 44 -6.23 13.44 -5.11
N ASP A 45 -5.37 13.31 -4.12
CA ASP A 45 -4.49 14.41 -3.75
C ASP A 45 -3.05 14.11 -4.15
N PRO A 46 -2.61 14.66 -5.29
CA PRO A 46 -1.26 14.37 -5.77
C PRO A 46 -0.16 14.97 -4.92
N ASP A 47 -0.51 15.94 -4.08
CA ASP A 47 0.49 16.60 -3.24
C ASP A 47 0.60 15.97 -1.86
N GLU A 48 -0.29 15.07 -1.53
CA GLU A 48 -0.24 14.44 -0.23
C GLU A 48 0.91 13.45 -0.20
N THR A 49 1.62 13.39 0.93
CA THR A 49 2.69 12.42 1.12
C THR A 49 2.16 11.25 1.89
N TYR A 50 2.35 10.07 1.34
CA TYR A 50 1.91 8.82 1.97
C TYR A 50 3.11 8.19 2.64
N GLU A 51 2.96 7.78 3.88
CA GLU A 51 4.07 7.24 4.66
C GLU A 51 4.16 5.74 4.65
N SER A 52 3.08 5.08 4.27
CA SER A 52 3.07 3.63 4.19
C SER A 52 1.91 3.18 3.33
N ILE A 53 1.89 1.89 3.02
CA ILE A 53 0.81 1.31 2.23
C ILE A 53 -0.52 1.47 2.97
N GLU A 54 -0.51 1.53 4.28
CA GLU A 54 -1.72 1.68 5.07
C GLU A 54 -2.39 3.03 4.84
N ASP A 55 -1.63 4.04 4.48
CA ASP A 55 -2.19 5.34 4.15
C ASP A 55 -2.96 5.29 2.83
N ILE A 56 -2.57 4.39 1.95
CA ILE A 56 -3.19 4.23 0.65
C ILE A 56 -4.34 3.25 0.74
N TRP A 57 -4.16 2.19 1.49
CA TRP A 57 -5.14 1.13 1.66
C TRP A 57 -5.39 0.92 3.16
N PRO A 58 -6.33 1.64 3.74
CA PRO A 58 -6.55 1.57 5.19
C PRO A 58 -6.92 0.19 5.69
N ASP A 59 -7.48 -0.64 4.82
CA ASP A 59 -7.87 -2.00 5.21
C ASP A 59 -6.73 -2.99 5.10
N TYR A 60 -5.54 -2.53 4.84
CA TYR A 60 -4.37 -3.40 4.69
C TYR A 60 -4.19 -4.21 5.95
N PRO A 61 -4.18 -5.54 5.85
CA PRO A 61 -4.02 -6.38 7.04
C PRO A 61 -2.59 -6.29 7.54
N VAL A 62 -2.44 -5.99 8.81
CA VAL A 62 -1.13 -5.92 9.40
C VAL A 62 -0.94 -7.09 10.33
N ASP A 63 0.26 -7.61 10.35
CA ASP A 63 0.58 -8.79 11.13
C ASP A 63 0.36 -8.56 12.61
N GLU A 64 0.56 -7.38 13.04
CA GLU A 64 0.38 -7.04 14.43
C GLU A 64 -1.00 -7.30 14.94
N ASP A 65 -1.99 -6.89 14.19
CA ASP A 65 -3.37 -7.09 14.57
C ASP A 65 -3.72 -8.54 14.67
N PHE A 66 -3.27 -9.34 13.73
CA PHE A 66 -3.45 -10.73 13.68
C PHE A 66 -2.81 -11.36 14.87
N PHE A 67 -1.61 -10.94 15.17
CA PHE A 67 -0.82 -11.47 16.23
C PHE A 67 -1.42 -11.17 17.59
N TYR A 68 -1.90 -9.98 17.78
CA TYR A 68 -2.54 -9.62 19.01
C TYR A 68 -3.77 -10.43 19.30
N GLY A 69 -4.54 -10.70 18.30
CA GLY A 69 -5.70 -11.50 18.46
C GLY A 69 -5.36 -12.86 19.01
N ASP A 70 -4.32 -13.44 18.48
CA ASP A 70 -3.89 -14.75 18.92
C ASP A 70 -3.36 -14.74 20.31
N GLU A 71 -2.59 -13.75 20.61
CA GLU A 71 -1.98 -13.66 21.89
C GLU A 71 -3.00 -13.55 22.97
N GLU A 72 -3.97 -12.76 22.74
CA GLU A 72 -4.98 -12.58 23.74
C GLU A 72 -5.77 -13.81 23.98
N SER A 73 -5.97 -14.57 22.96
CA SER A 73 -6.77 -15.75 23.15
C SER A 73 -6.01 -16.82 23.90
N ASP A 74 -4.74 -16.72 23.97
CA ASP A 74 -3.94 -17.69 24.66
C ASP A 74 -3.98 -17.56 26.14
N TYR A 75 -4.45 -16.49 26.63
CA TYR A 75 -4.48 -16.29 28.05
C TYR A 75 -5.87 -16.27 28.57
#